data_6a8feb0fe9fd94e43f4b77b4be7f7c0f
#
_entry.id   6a8feb0fe9fd94e43f4b77b4be7f7c0f
#
_cell.length_a   1.000
_cell.length_b   1.000
_cell.length_c   1.000
_cell.angle_alpha   90.00
_cell.angle_beta   90.00
_cell.angle_gamma   90.00
#
_symmetry.space_group_name_H-M   'P 1'
#
loop_
_entity.id
_entity.type
_entity.pdbx_description
1 polymer ?
#
loop_
_entity_poly.entity_id
_entity_poly.type
_entity_poly.pdbx_seq_one_letter_code
_entity_poly.pdbx_strand_id
1 'polypeptide(L)'
;MSLKAAIYDPYLDTLGGGERYCLTVGEILLNHNYQVDLFWSGNQEIVSLAEKRFNLKLEGIKCVPDIFGLTHQKIDLIEENITDSLQSRSKKHINLFQRIKNYIHKFKVLSEYDLVFYLSDGSIPFLFSKKNFLHIQVPFILKQNIGEKIINLIKVKFVRQVICNSQFTSRFLTDFPKGKINVLYPPVDVEKFSSSEKKENYILSVGRFDNILNAKKQDVLIEAFKKLCQNNSTFDWKLILMGGSRDLPQDNHYLQHLQHLAKGFPIEFIVNPDFDKLKHIYSQSKIYWHAAGFGVDEFIHPEQTEHFGMTVVEAMDSGLVPMVVAKGGLSEIVTESENGFLWQTIDELVAKTQLLLGTPNDLKKIALQAQESSQVFSKQVFETKLLDLINK
;
A
#
# COMPACT_ATOMS: atom_id res chain seq x y z
N MET A 1 25.79 2.40 24.40
CA MET A 1 25.93 2.08 22.97
C MET A 1 24.59 2.38 22.31
N SER A 2 24.57 3.05 21.16
CA SER A 2 23.35 3.25 20.39
C SER A 2 22.85 1.91 19.87
N LEU A 3 21.55 1.69 19.88
CA LEU A 3 20.91 0.49 19.30
C LEU A 3 21.08 0.51 17.76
N LYS A 4 21.25 -0.66 17.16
CA LYS A 4 21.45 -0.79 15.73
C LYS A 4 20.26 -1.51 15.09
N ALA A 5 19.61 -0.89 14.10
CA ALA A 5 18.51 -1.48 13.38
C ALA A 5 18.83 -1.63 11.89
N ALA A 6 18.20 -2.60 11.25
CA ALA A 6 18.24 -2.74 9.80
C ALA A 6 16.84 -2.84 9.22
N ILE A 7 16.67 -2.23 8.05
CA ILE A 7 15.46 -2.34 7.24
C ILE A 7 15.80 -3.06 5.95
N TYR A 8 14.91 -3.95 5.54
CA TYR A 8 14.98 -4.59 4.24
C TYR A 8 13.67 -4.40 3.47
N ASP A 9 13.79 -3.84 2.30
CA ASP A 9 12.69 -3.65 1.35
C ASP A 9 13.18 -3.98 -0.07
N PRO A 10 12.72 -5.10 -0.66
CA PRO A 10 13.18 -5.51 -2.00
C PRO A 10 12.56 -4.69 -3.14
N TYR A 11 11.59 -3.83 -2.85
CA TYR A 11 10.82 -3.04 -3.83
C TYR A 11 11.08 -1.54 -3.74
N LEU A 12 12.13 -1.13 -3.04
CA LEU A 12 12.37 0.26 -2.68
C LEU A 12 12.34 1.23 -3.88
N ASP A 13 12.74 0.78 -5.05
CA ASP A 13 12.75 1.54 -6.31
C ASP A 13 11.35 1.85 -6.85
N THR A 14 10.31 1.17 -6.38
CA THR A 14 8.94 1.47 -6.79
C THR A 14 8.39 2.74 -6.15
N LEU A 15 8.93 3.12 -5.00
CA LEU A 15 8.51 4.28 -4.19
C LEU A 15 6.98 4.37 -4.03
N GLY A 16 6.34 3.25 -3.72
CA GLY A 16 4.90 3.14 -3.46
C GLY A 16 4.54 3.21 -1.97
N GLY A 17 3.33 2.75 -1.64
CA GLY A 17 2.83 2.77 -0.25
C GLY A 17 3.58 1.83 0.69
N GLY A 18 4.09 0.71 0.15
CA GLY A 18 4.87 -0.26 0.90
C GLY A 18 6.22 0.30 1.34
N GLU A 19 6.91 0.94 0.43
CA GLU A 19 8.20 1.57 0.65
C GLU A 19 8.06 2.75 1.62
N ARG A 20 6.98 3.54 1.49
CA ARG A 20 6.64 4.58 2.46
C ARG A 20 6.47 4.01 3.86
N TYR A 21 5.80 2.85 4.00
CA TYR A 21 5.63 2.17 5.28
C TYR A 21 6.98 1.81 5.90
N CYS A 22 7.85 1.11 5.17
CA CYS A 22 9.16 0.66 5.64
C CYS A 22 10.07 1.83 5.99
N LEU A 23 10.09 2.88 5.17
CA LEU A 23 10.89 4.07 5.42
C LEU A 23 10.37 4.91 6.58
N THR A 24 9.05 4.93 6.82
CA THR A 24 8.49 5.55 8.04
C THR A 24 8.94 4.80 9.29
N VAL A 25 9.03 3.46 9.26
CA VAL A 25 9.65 2.69 10.35
C VAL A 25 11.09 3.15 10.57
N GLY A 26 11.86 3.35 9.50
CA GLY A 26 13.23 3.87 9.57
C GLY A 26 13.34 5.22 10.21
N GLU A 27 12.50 6.16 9.81
CA GLU A 27 12.44 7.51 10.40
C GLU A 27 12.11 7.47 11.90
N ILE A 28 11.14 6.65 12.30
CA ILE A 28 10.79 6.49 13.72
C ILE A 28 11.98 5.91 14.51
N LEU A 29 12.65 4.89 13.98
CA LEU A 29 13.81 4.31 14.63
C LEU A 29 14.96 5.30 14.78
N LEU A 30 15.24 6.15 13.76
CA LEU A 30 16.20 7.25 13.85
C LEU A 30 15.84 8.23 14.98
N ASN A 31 14.58 8.66 15.04
CA ASN A 31 14.08 9.58 16.07
C ASN A 31 14.20 9.00 17.49
N HIS A 32 14.25 7.66 17.60
CA HIS A 32 14.43 6.93 18.87
C HIS A 32 15.87 6.44 19.09
N ASN A 33 16.85 7.14 18.52
CA ASN A 33 18.29 6.94 18.74
C ASN A 33 18.83 5.57 18.25
N TYR A 34 18.19 4.94 17.26
CA TYR A 34 18.78 3.82 16.55
C TYR A 34 19.73 4.33 15.47
N GLN A 35 20.82 3.61 15.25
CA GLN A 35 21.55 3.65 13.99
C GLN A 35 20.80 2.75 13.01
N VAL A 36 20.38 3.30 11.87
CA VAL A 36 19.54 2.57 10.91
C VAL A 36 20.31 2.32 9.63
N ASP A 37 20.48 1.05 9.29
CA ASP A 37 21.01 0.58 8.02
C ASP A 37 19.85 0.10 7.13
N LEU A 38 19.93 0.40 5.83
CA LEU A 38 19.01 -0.05 4.81
C LEU A 38 19.72 -1.03 3.88
N PHE A 39 19.31 -2.30 3.87
CA PHE A 39 19.86 -3.29 2.96
C PHE A 39 19.38 -3.00 1.54
N TRP A 40 20.22 -2.33 0.77
CA TRP A 40 19.94 -1.92 -0.59
C TRP A 40 21.21 -1.89 -1.45
N SER A 41 21.21 -2.59 -2.58
CA SER A 41 22.34 -2.62 -3.53
C SER A 41 22.10 -1.84 -4.81
N GLY A 42 20.95 -1.14 -4.92
CA GLY A 42 20.62 -0.30 -6.07
C GLY A 42 21.20 1.12 -5.96
N ASN A 43 20.60 2.06 -6.69
CA ASN A 43 21.02 3.46 -6.67
C ASN A 43 20.90 4.03 -5.24
N GLN A 44 21.98 4.63 -4.76
CA GLN A 44 22.07 5.22 -3.41
C GLN A 44 21.24 6.51 -3.27
N GLU A 45 20.90 7.17 -4.37
CA GLU A 45 20.04 8.36 -4.38
C GLU A 45 18.59 8.05 -3.99
N ILE A 46 18.21 6.77 -3.92
CA ILE A 46 16.85 6.33 -3.61
C ILE A 46 16.34 6.89 -2.29
N VAL A 47 17.22 7.05 -1.28
CA VAL A 47 16.85 7.61 0.03
C VAL A 47 16.42 9.07 -0.12
N SER A 48 17.19 9.88 -0.85
CA SER A 48 16.85 11.29 -1.06
C SER A 48 15.63 11.48 -1.97
N LEU A 49 15.40 10.57 -2.93
CA LEU A 49 14.17 10.55 -3.72
C LEU A 49 12.96 10.22 -2.85
N ALA A 50 13.09 9.24 -1.95
CA ALA A 50 12.04 8.86 -1.02
C ALA A 50 11.74 9.98 0.00
N GLU A 51 12.75 10.67 0.52
CA GLU A 51 12.59 11.84 1.39
C GLU A 51 11.69 12.89 0.74
N LYS A 52 12.00 13.25 -0.51
CA LYS A 52 11.23 14.24 -1.27
C LYS A 52 9.81 13.73 -1.55
N ARG A 53 9.68 12.48 -2.00
CA ARG A 53 8.39 11.93 -2.42
C ARG A 53 7.42 11.73 -1.27
N PHE A 54 7.93 11.24 -0.12
CA PHE A 54 7.12 10.91 1.05
C PHE A 54 7.16 11.97 2.14
N ASN A 55 8.01 12.99 1.97
CA ASN A 55 8.27 14.02 2.97
C ASN A 55 8.66 13.41 4.33
N LEU A 56 9.61 12.48 4.31
CA LEU A 56 10.21 11.83 5.47
C LEU A 56 11.57 12.46 5.78
N LYS A 57 12.03 12.32 7.02
CA LYS A 57 13.36 12.71 7.47
C LYS A 57 14.22 11.46 7.62
N LEU A 58 14.94 11.12 6.55
CA LEU A 58 15.75 9.90 6.48
C LEU A 58 17.25 10.16 6.60
N GLU A 59 17.63 11.41 6.92
CA GLU A 59 19.02 11.77 7.18
C GLU A 59 19.59 10.90 8.30
N GLY A 60 20.68 10.18 8.00
CA GLY A 60 21.28 9.20 8.92
C GLY A 60 21.00 7.74 8.58
N ILE A 61 20.08 7.42 7.67
CA ILE A 61 19.95 6.07 7.11
C ILE A 61 21.14 5.80 6.19
N LYS A 62 21.80 4.64 6.40
CA LYS A 62 22.92 4.21 5.57
C LYS A 62 22.52 3.03 4.72
N CYS A 63 22.67 3.15 3.39
CA CYS A 63 22.54 2.02 2.51
C CYS A 63 23.75 1.08 2.69
N VAL A 64 23.45 -0.20 2.92
CA VAL A 64 24.44 -1.28 3.04
C VAL A 64 24.12 -2.37 2.02
N PRO A 65 25.13 -3.19 1.60
CA PRO A 65 24.90 -4.22 0.60
C PRO A 65 23.75 -5.17 0.96
N ASP A 66 22.89 -5.46 -0.01
CA ASP A 66 21.80 -6.44 0.14
C ASP A 66 22.37 -7.86 0.29
N ILE A 67 22.25 -8.41 1.49
CA ILE A 67 22.66 -9.78 1.81
C ILE A 67 21.57 -10.82 1.46
N PHE A 68 20.35 -10.39 1.16
CA PHE A 68 19.24 -11.29 0.81
C PHE A 68 19.20 -11.61 -0.68
N GLY A 69 19.72 -10.69 -1.52
CA GLY A 69 19.92 -10.90 -2.95
C GLY A 69 18.64 -10.82 -3.79
N LEU A 70 17.64 -10.05 -3.34
CA LEU A 70 16.37 -9.89 -4.06
C LEU A 70 16.23 -8.52 -4.74
N THR A 71 17.11 -7.57 -4.44
CA THR A 71 17.01 -6.15 -4.83
C THR A 71 17.02 -5.91 -6.34
N HIS A 72 17.60 -6.79 -7.15
CA HIS A 72 17.74 -6.59 -8.61
C HIS A 72 17.00 -7.62 -9.47
N GLN A 73 16.33 -8.60 -8.87
CA GLN A 73 15.76 -9.72 -9.65
C GLN A 73 14.36 -9.42 -10.20
N LYS A 74 13.75 -8.27 -9.88
CA LYS A 74 12.33 -8.03 -10.18
C LYS A 74 12.02 -6.98 -11.24
N ILE A 75 12.92 -6.07 -11.55
CA ILE A 75 12.71 -5.14 -12.68
C ILE A 75 12.69 -5.91 -14.00
N ASP A 76 13.62 -6.87 -14.17
CA ASP A 76 13.70 -7.70 -15.38
C ASP A 76 12.54 -8.70 -15.50
N LEU A 77 11.90 -9.11 -14.39
CA LEU A 77 10.78 -10.08 -14.38
C LEU A 77 9.41 -9.45 -14.65
N ILE A 78 9.29 -8.13 -14.54
CA ILE A 78 8.07 -7.42 -14.94
C ILE A 78 8.00 -7.28 -16.47
N GLU A 79 9.14 -7.30 -17.16
CA GLU A 79 9.23 -7.25 -18.62
C GLU A 79 9.01 -8.60 -19.32
N GLU A 80 9.26 -9.74 -18.65
CA GLU A 80 9.02 -11.07 -19.20
C GLU A 80 7.90 -11.83 -18.47
N ASN A 81 6.69 -11.77 -19.01
CA ASN A 81 5.58 -12.72 -18.85
C ASN A 81 5.06 -13.03 -17.43
N ILE A 82 3.98 -12.37 -17.07
CA ILE A 82 3.16 -12.58 -15.86
C ILE A 82 2.57 -14.01 -15.75
N THR A 83 2.57 -14.81 -16.77
CA THR A 83 1.97 -16.17 -16.81
C THR A 83 2.95 -17.31 -16.45
N ASP A 84 4.26 -17.11 -16.55
CA ASP A 84 5.25 -18.20 -16.32
C ASP A 84 6.17 -18.01 -15.10
N SER A 85 6.12 -16.86 -14.43
CA SER A 85 7.12 -16.48 -13.41
C SER A 85 7.02 -17.20 -12.07
N LEU A 86 5.97 -17.99 -11.83
CA LEU A 86 5.88 -18.85 -10.65
C LEU A 86 6.58 -20.21 -10.82
N GLN A 87 6.98 -20.57 -12.03
CA GLN A 87 7.58 -21.89 -12.30
C GLN A 87 9.04 -21.89 -12.78
N SER A 88 9.60 -20.79 -13.26
CA SER A 88 10.97 -20.79 -13.77
C SER A 88 11.93 -19.91 -12.95
N ARG A 89 12.05 -20.17 -11.64
CA ARG A 89 13.33 -19.84 -10.98
C ARG A 89 14.40 -20.74 -11.62
N SER A 90 15.19 -20.20 -12.55
CA SER A 90 16.42 -20.87 -12.94
C SER A 90 17.28 -21.02 -11.68
N LYS A 91 17.19 -22.18 -11.04
CA LYS A 91 18.05 -22.58 -9.94
C LYS A 91 19.46 -22.62 -10.52
N LYS A 92 20.21 -21.50 -10.49
CA LYS A 92 21.69 -21.62 -10.53
C LYS A 92 22.01 -22.65 -9.47
N HIS A 93 22.61 -23.76 -9.85
CA HIS A 93 23.07 -24.79 -8.93
C HIS A 93 24.15 -24.21 -8.01
N ILE A 94 23.70 -23.51 -6.95
CA ILE A 94 24.57 -23.03 -5.90
C ILE A 94 25.00 -24.29 -5.12
N ASN A 95 26.28 -24.60 -5.15
CA ASN A 95 26.88 -25.72 -4.41
C ASN A 95 26.48 -25.60 -2.91
N LEU A 96 26.27 -26.75 -2.26
CA LEU A 96 25.93 -26.83 -0.83
C LEU A 96 26.90 -26.02 0.04
N PHE A 97 28.18 -26.07 -0.25
CA PHE A 97 29.24 -25.31 0.44
C PHE A 97 29.01 -23.80 0.33
N GLN A 98 28.63 -23.30 -0.83
CA GLN A 98 28.32 -21.89 -1.04
C GLN A 98 27.05 -21.47 -0.28
N ARG A 99 26.05 -22.35 -0.21
CA ARG A 99 24.85 -22.09 0.60
C ARG A 99 25.18 -21.95 2.08
N ILE A 100 25.99 -22.87 2.61
CA ILE A 100 26.46 -22.83 4.01
C ILE A 100 27.21 -21.52 4.26
N LYS A 101 28.15 -21.15 3.39
CA LYS A 101 28.93 -19.90 3.50
C LYS A 101 28.03 -18.68 3.52
N ASN A 102 27.01 -18.64 2.67
CA ASN A 102 26.04 -17.55 2.63
C ASN A 102 25.21 -17.49 3.92
N TYR A 103 24.81 -18.63 4.50
CA TYR A 103 24.09 -18.64 5.78
C TYR A 103 24.98 -18.17 6.94
N ILE A 104 26.24 -18.57 6.99
CA ILE A 104 27.21 -18.10 8.01
C ILE A 104 27.42 -16.60 7.87
N HIS A 105 27.56 -16.09 6.64
CA HIS A 105 27.68 -14.66 6.40
C HIS A 105 26.43 -13.89 6.86
N LYS A 106 25.23 -14.34 6.48
CA LYS A 106 23.99 -13.73 6.95
C LYS A 106 23.87 -13.74 8.47
N PHE A 107 24.19 -14.86 9.10
CA PHE A 107 24.20 -14.95 10.56
C PHE A 107 25.14 -13.92 11.18
N LYS A 108 26.38 -13.81 10.71
CA LYS A 108 27.37 -12.87 11.21
C LYS A 108 26.89 -11.44 11.06
N VAL A 109 26.39 -11.04 9.89
CA VAL A 109 25.93 -9.68 9.64
C VAL A 109 24.68 -9.36 10.48
N LEU A 110 23.67 -10.23 10.45
CA LEU A 110 22.38 -9.95 11.12
C LEU A 110 22.49 -9.99 12.65
N SER A 111 23.43 -10.76 13.21
CA SER A 111 23.63 -10.81 14.68
C SER A 111 24.19 -9.51 15.28
N GLU A 112 24.68 -8.59 14.44
CA GLU A 112 25.15 -7.28 14.88
C GLU A 112 23.99 -6.29 15.15
N TYR A 113 22.77 -6.61 14.69
CA TYR A 113 21.61 -5.75 14.84
C TYR A 113 20.77 -6.10 16.05
N ASP A 114 20.29 -5.08 16.74
CA ASP A 114 19.30 -5.21 17.81
C ASP A 114 17.91 -5.47 17.25
N LEU A 115 17.62 -4.91 16.06
CA LEU A 115 16.34 -5.04 15.38
C LEU A 115 16.54 -5.18 13.86
N VAL A 116 15.79 -6.11 13.25
CA VAL A 116 15.63 -6.19 11.80
C VAL A 116 14.15 -6.10 11.46
N PHE A 117 13.79 -5.14 10.60
CA PHE A 117 12.48 -4.99 10.01
C PHE A 117 12.54 -5.42 8.55
N TYR A 118 11.93 -6.56 8.23
CA TYR A 118 12.03 -7.22 6.94
C TYR A 118 10.69 -7.21 6.21
N LEU A 119 10.60 -6.52 5.08
CA LEU A 119 9.45 -6.62 4.18
C LEU A 119 9.53 -7.92 3.38
N SER A 120 8.50 -8.76 3.57
CA SER A 120 8.41 -10.05 2.89
C SER A 120 7.92 -9.90 1.45
N ASP A 121 8.58 -10.61 0.56
CA ASP A 121 8.15 -10.85 -0.83
C ASP A 121 7.24 -12.09 -0.97
N GLY A 122 6.68 -12.57 0.14
CA GLY A 122 5.96 -13.84 0.25
C GLY A 122 6.83 -14.98 0.78
N SER A 123 8.15 -14.81 0.93
CA SER A 123 9.05 -15.77 1.54
C SER A 123 9.31 -15.46 3.01
N ILE A 124 9.63 -16.49 3.80
CA ILE A 124 10.08 -16.35 5.18
C ILE A 124 11.59 -16.52 5.20
N PRO A 125 12.39 -15.47 5.48
CA PRO A 125 13.84 -15.57 5.58
C PRO A 125 14.28 -16.14 6.92
N PHE A 126 15.55 -16.62 7.00
CA PHE A 126 16.21 -16.76 8.28
C PHE A 126 16.73 -15.40 8.75
N LEU A 127 16.23 -14.94 9.89
CA LEU A 127 16.64 -13.69 10.54
C LEU A 127 17.35 -14.02 11.85
N PHE A 128 18.44 -13.33 12.15
CA PHE A 128 19.35 -13.68 13.26
C PHE A 128 19.66 -12.48 14.17
N SER A 129 18.89 -11.39 14.08
CA SER A 129 19.05 -10.27 15.01
C SER A 129 18.36 -10.58 16.35
N LYS A 130 18.55 -9.70 17.34
CA LYS A 130 17.92 -9.86 18.65
C LYS A 130 16.39 -9.76 18.58
N LYS A 131 15.87 -8.85 17.73
CA LYS A 131 14.43 -8.68 17.49
C LYS A 131 14.15 -8.69 15.98
N ASN A 132 13.47 -9.71 15.49
CA ASN A 132 13.17 -9.88 14.08
C ASN A 132 11.69 -9.64 13.82
N PHE A 133 11.38 -8.60 13.04
CA PHE A 133 10.05 -8.24 12.60
C PHE A 133 9.88 -8.61 11.13
N LEU A 134 8.89 -9.44 10.82
CA LEU A 134 8.53 -9.80 9.46
C LEU A 134 7.28 -8.99 9.06
N HIS A 135 7.40 -8.12 8.07
CA HIS A 135 6.28 -7.33 7.57
C HIS A 135 5.69 -7.95 6.31
N ILE A 136 4.39 -8.19 6.31
CA ILE A 136 3.64 -8.79 5.20
C ILE A 136 2.54 -7.82 4.79
N GLN A 137 2.63 -7.29 3.57
CA GLN A 137 1.67 -6.33 3.04
C GLN A 137 0.65 -6.96 2.11
N VAL A 138 1.04 -8.04 1.42
CA VAL A 138 0.21 -8.71 0.42
C VAL A 138 -0.19 -10.07 0.95
N PRO A 139 -1.48 -10.40 1.00
CA PRO A 139 -1.96 -11.70 1.42
C PRO A 139 -1.72 -12.73 0.32
N PHE A 140 -0.66 -13.51 0.42
CA PHE A 140 -0.37 -14.59 -0.53
C PHE A 140 -0.91 -15.93 -0.02
N ILE A 141 -1.63 -16.64 -0.86
CA ILE A 141 -1.96 -18.05 -0.63
C ILE A 141 -0.79 -18.90 -1.14
N LEU A 142 0.13 -19.24 -0.24
CA LEU A 142 1.33 -20.00 -0.60
C LEU A 142 0.99 -21.48 -0.77
N LYS A 143 1.15 -22.01 -1.98
CA LYS A 143 1.19 -23.45 -2.21
C LYS A 143 2.56 -23.98 -1.80
N GLN A 144 2.66 -24.64 -0.65
CA GLN A 144 3.90 -25.17 -0.10
C GLN A 144 3.87 -26.69 -0.09
N ASN A 145 5.00 -27.33 -0.45
CA ASN A 145 5.20 -28.75 -0.21
C ASN A 145 5.55 -29.02 1.28
N ILE A 146 5.51 -30.29 1.71
CA ILE A 146 5.74 -30.67 3.11
C ILE A 146 7.10 -30.20 3.60
N GLY A 147 8.14 -30.32 2.79
CA GLY A 147 9.50 -29.90 3.16
C GLY A 147 9.60 -28.39 3.39
N GLU A 148 8.98 -27.59 2.52
CA GLU A 148 8.92 -26.13 2.68
C GLU A 148 8.15 -25.73 3.94
N LYS A 149 7.04 -26.41 4.27
CA LYS A 149 6.31 -26.18 5.51
C LYS A 149 7.16 -26.41 6.75
N ILE A 150 7.92 -27.52 6.78
CA ILE A 150 8.82 -27.81 7.91
C ILE A 150 9.90 -26.76 8.06
N ILE A 151 10.52 -26.34 6.95
CA ILE A 151 11.54 -25.28 6.96
C ILE A 151 10.94 -23.97 7.43
N ASN A 152 9.75 -23.60 6.96
CA ASN A 152 9.08 -22.36 7.36
C ASN A 152 8.68 -22.38 8.85
N LEU A 153 8.25 -23.52 9.39
CA LEU A 153 8.01 -23.67 10.83
C LEU A 153 9.27 -23.41 11.67
N ILE A 154 10.43 -23.82 11.17
CA ILE A 154 11.72 -23.52 11.83
C ILE A 154 12.02 -22.03 11.73
N LYS A 155 11.89 -21.41 10.54
CA LYS A 155 12.16 -19.99 10.31
C LYS A 155 11.27 -19.07 11.17
N VAL A 156 9.99 -19.42 11.30
CA VAL A 156 9.02 -18.67 12.12
C VAL A 156 9.44 -18.58 13.59
N LYS A 157 10.23 -19.54 14.10
CA LYS A 157 10.77 -19.48 15.48
C LYS A 157 11.72 -18.30 15.67
N PHE A 158 12.45 -17.93 14.63
CA PHE A 158 13.35 -16.75 14.65
C PHE A 158 12.63 -15.42 14.46
N VAL A 159 11.38 -15.42 13.98
CA VAL A 159 10.55 -14.22 13.87
C VAL A 159 9.92 -13.93 15.22
N ARG A 160 10.17 -12.75 15.78
CA ARG A 160 9.57 -12.31 17.05
C ARG A 160 8.12 -11.89 16.84
N GLN A 161 7.87 -11.02 15.86
CA GLN A 161 6.55 -10.51 15.49
C GLN A 161 6.37 -10.54 13.98
N VAL A 162 5.16 -10.88 13.56
CA VAL A 162 4.68 -10.70 12.19
C VAL A 162 3.78 -9.49 12.18
N ILE A 163 4.10 -8.52 11.36
CA ILE A 163 3.33 -7.28 11.21
C ILE A 163 2.62 -7.32 9.86
N CYS A 164 1.33 -7.01 9.83
CA CYS A 164 0.57 -6.85 8.59
C CYS A 164 -0.19 -5.52 8.59
N ASN A 165 -0.54 -5.06 7.41
CA ASN A 165 -1.10 -3.74 7.16
C ASN A 165 -2.62 -3.64 7.38
N SER A 166 -3.31 -4.78 7.61
CA SER A 166 -4.77 -4.82 7.81
C SER A 166 -5.23 -6.12 8.48
N GLN A 167 -6.41 -6.13 9.05
CA GLN A 167 -7.08 -7.34 9.51
C GLN A 167 -7.37 -8.27 8.33
N PHE A 168 -7.70 -7.71 7.15
CA PHE A 168 -7.88 -8.47 5.93
C PHE A 168 -6.62 -9.29 5.61
N THR A 169 -5.44 -8.65 5.54
CA THR A 169 -4.17 -9.37 5.32
C THR A 169 -3.92 -10.42 6.40
N SER A 170 -4.22 -10.12 7.66
CA SER A 170 -3.98 -11.04 8.79
C SER A 170 -4.73 -12.37 8.67
N ARG A 171 -5.91 -12.40 8.03
CA ARG A 171 -6.73 -13.61 7.83
C ARG A 171 -6.02 -14.68 6.97
N PHE A 172 -5.12 -14.26 6.11
CA PHE A 172 -4.38 -15.13 5.19
C PHE A 172 -3.03 -15.61 5.75
N LEU A 173 -2.63 -15.13 6.93
CA LEU A 173 -1.35 -15.49 7.57
C LEU A 173 -1.46 -16.78 8.38
N THR A 174 -2.04 -17.84 7.80
CA THR A 174 -2.34 -19.12 8.48
C THR A 174 -1.10 -19.92 8.88
N ASP A 175 0.04 -19.65 8.24
CA ASP A 175 1.32 -20.33 8.54
C ASP A 175 2.01 -19.79 9.80
N PHE A 176 1.48 -18.74 10.41
CA PHE A 176 2.06 -18.10 11.58
C PHE A 176 1.22 -18.34 12.84
N PRO A 177 1.86 -18.53 14.02
CA PRO A 177 1.13 -18.57 15.28
C PRO A 177 0.35 -17.26 15.52
N LYS A 178 -0.94 -17.35 15.82
CA LYS A 178 -1.80 -16.16 16.02
C LYS A 178 -1.23 -15.14 17.01
N GLY A 179 -0.56 -15.59 18.08
CA GLY A 179 0.05 -14.70 19.07
C GLY A 179 1.26 -13.91 18.59
N LYS A 180 1.77 -14.21 17.38
CA LYS A 180 2.85 -13.42 16.74
C LYS A 180 2.33 -12.42 15.73
N ILE A 181 1.08 -12.53 15.28
CA ILE A 181 0.51 -11.66 14.25
C ILE A 181 -0.03 -10.38 14.89
N ASN A 182 0.40 -9.25 14.40
CA ASN A 182 -0.04 -7.93 14.83
C ASN A 182 -0.45 -7.11 13.62
N VAL A 183 -1.61 -6.49 13.70
CA VAL A 183 -2.04 -5.52 12.69
C VAL A 183 -1.52 -4.14 13.09
N LEU A 184 -0.73 -3.56 12.21
CA LEU A 184 -0.25 -2.20 12.33
C LEU A 184 -0.60 -1.47 11.02
N TYR A 185 -1.68 -0.70 11.05
CA TYR A 185 -2.17 0.03 9.89
C TYR A 185 -1.11 0.98 9.33
N PRO A 186 -1.02 1.15 8.00
CA PRO A 186 -0.06 2.06 7.38
C PRO A 186 -0.19 3.48 7.92
N PRO A 187 0.94 4.18 8.14
CA PRO A 187 0.93 5.56 8.59
C PRO A 187 0.46 6.50 7.47
N VAL A 188 -0.53 7.32 7.75
CA VAL A 188 -0.99 8.39 6.86
C VAL A 188 -0.71 9.74 7.49
N ASP A 189 -0.20 10.69 6.72
CA ASP A 189 0.08 12.06 7.19
C ASP A 189 -1.21 12.87 7.20
N VAL A 190 -2.13 12.55 8.11
CA VAL A 190 -3.46 13.14 8.20
C VAL A 190 -3.45 14.67 8.38
N GLU A 191 -2.43 15.25 8.99
CA GLU A 191 -2.32 16.70 9.17
C GLU A 191 -2.02 17.46 7.86
N LYS A 192 -1.52 16.77 6.82
CA LYS A 192 -1.10 17.42 5.57
C LYS A 192 -2.22 17.59 4.56
N PHE A 193 -3.28 16.82 4.68
CA PHE A 193 -4.40 16.83 3.75
C PHE A 193 -5.58 17.69 4.24
N SER A 194 -5.63 18.07 5.52
CA SER A 194 -6.67 18.97 6.04
C SER A 194 -6.56 20.35 5.38
N SER A 195 -7.64 20.85 4.81
CA SER A 195 -7.68 22.14 4.13
C SER A 195 -8.99 22.86 4.39
N SER A 196 -8.91 24.21 4.42
CA SER A 196 -10.04 25.13 4.51
C SER A 196 -10.51 25.65 3.13
N GLU A 197 -10.04 25.04 2.02
CA GLU A 197 -10.40 25.48 0.67
C GLU A 197 -11.88 25.22 0.36
N LYS A 198 -12.44 26.05 -0.51
CA LYS A 198 -13.80 25.86 -0.99
C LYS A 198 -13.89 24.57 -1.80
N LYS A 199 -14.79 23.68 -1.40
CA LYS A 199 -15.03 22.42 -2.10
C LYS A 199 -15.78 22.65 -3.42
N GLU A 200 -15.28 22.05 -4.49
CA GLU A 200 -15.92 22.01 -5.80
C GLU A 200 -16.71 20.70 -6.00
N ASN A 201 -17.55 20.62 -7.01
CA ASN A 201 -18.33 19.42 -7.33
C ASN A 201 -17.45 18.36 -8.02
N TYR A 202 -16.42 17.89 -7.31
CA TYR A 202 -15.49 16.87 -7.79
C TYR A 202 -15.69 15.55 -7.08
N ILE A 203 -15.73 14.50 -7.88
CA ILE A 203 -15.53 13.10 -7.46
C ILE A 203 -14.09 12.76 -7.81
N LEU A 204 -13.30 12.38 -6.83
CA LEU A 204 -11.89 12.08 -6.99
C LEU A 204 -11.64 10.57 -6.88
N SER A 205 -10.75 10.04 -7.69
CA SER A 205 -10.12 8.73 -7.48
C SER A 205 -8.63 8.84 -7.69
N VAL A 206 -7.85 8.29 -6.76
CA VAL A 206 -6.38 8.32 -6.81
C VAL A 206 -5.82 6.91 -6.85
N GLY A 207 -5.01 6.64 -7.86
CA GLY A 207 -4.37 5.35 -8.01
C GLY A 207 -3.58 5.22 -9.32
N ARG A 208 -2.62 4.31 -9.35
CA ARG A 208 -1.79 4.10 -10.54
C ARG A 208 -2.65 3.72 -11.74
N PHE A 209 -2.24 4.20 -12.90
CA PHE A 209 -2.86 3.84 -14.19
C PHE A 209 -2.21 2.56 -14.74
N ASP A 210 -2.43 1.47 -14.04
CA ASP A 210 -2.05 0.12 -14.49
C ASP A 210 -3.18 -0.88 -14.24
N ASN A 211 -3.16 -1.99 -14.98
CA ASN A 211 -4.13 -3.07 -14.86
C ASN A 211 -3.49 -4.39 -14.41
N ILE A 212 -2.34 -4.31 -13.74
CA ILE A 212 -1.58 -5.44 -13.24
C ILE A 212 -2.11 -5.86 -11.86
N LEU A 213 -1.24 -6.26 -10.95
CA LEU A 213 -1.62 -6.61 -9.60
C LEU A 213 -2.28 -5.43 -8.87
N ASN A 214 -3.40 -5.68 -8.19
CA ASN A 214 -4.16 -4.68 -7.45
C ASN A 214 -4.59 -3.49 -8.33
N ALA A 215 -5.11 -3.79 -9.52
CA ALA A 215 -5.61 -2.78 -10.46
C ALA A 215 -6.68 -1.90 -9.81
N LYS A 216 -6.61 -0.59 -10.05
CA LYS A 216 -7.51 0.39 -9.43
C LYS A 216 -8.87 0.50 -10.09
N LYS A 217 -9.10 -0.25 -11.19
CA LYS A 217 -10.41 -0.37 -11.87
C LYS A 217 -11.03 0.97 -12.23
N GLN A 218 -10.23 1.89 -12.78
CA GLN A 218 -10.72 3.21 -13.23
C GLN A 218 -11.78 3.10 -14.34
N ASP A 219 -11.73 2.06 -15.16
CA ASP A 219 -12.74 1.71 -16.16
C ASP A 219 -14.15 1.56 -15.54
N VAL A 220 -14.25 0.89 -14.40
CA VAL A 220 -15.49 0.72 -13.63
C VAL A 220 -16.01 2.07 -13.12
N LEU A 221 -15.11 2.93 -12.63
CA LEU A 221 -15.48 4.28 -12.15
C LEU A 221 -15.95 5.18 -13.30
N ILE A 222 -15.33 5.09 -14.48
CA ILE A 222 -15.79 5.80 -15.68
C ILE A 222 -17.19 5.34 -16.06
N GLU A 223 -17.47 4.04 -16.05
CA GLU A 223 -18.80 3.51 -16.34
C GLU A 223 -19.85 4.02 -15.36
N ALA A 224 -19.55 3.98 -14.05
CA ALA A 224 -20.43 4.52 -13.01
C ALA A 224 -20.71 6.00 -13.23
N PHE A 225 -19.68 6.79 -13.55
CA PHE A 225 -19.83 8.23 -13.75
C PHE A 225 -20.66 8.58 -15.00
N LYS A 226 -20.50 7.80 -16.08
CA LYS A 226 -21.33 7.95 -17.29
C LYS A 226 -22.82 7.71 -16.99
N LYS A 227 -23.15 6.66 -16.23
CA LYS A 227 -24.52 6.39 -15.76
C LYS A 227 -25.05 7.56 -14.91
N LEU A 228 -24.22 8.10 -14.03
CA LEU A 228 -24.58 9.24 -13.20
C LEU A 228 -24.91 10.50 -14.02
N CYS A 229 -24.12 10.80 -15.05
CA CYS A 229 -24.36 11.90 -15.99
C CYS A 229 -25.66 11.71 -16.81
N GLN A 230 -25.94 10.48 -17.26
CA GLN A 230 -27.13 10.17 -18.07
C GLN A 230 -28.43 10.33 -17.27
N ASN A 231 -28.38 10.08 -15.96
CA ASN A 231 -29.55 10.19 -15.08
C ASN A 231 -29.91 11.63 -14.70
N ASN A 232 -29.06 12.61 -15.05
CA ASN A 232 -29.27 14.01 -14.67
C ASN A 232 -28.77 14.97 -15.77
N SER A 233 -29.71 15.62 -16.46
CA SER A 233 -29.40 16.53 -17.58
C SER A 233 -28.70 17.83 -17.18
N THR A 234 -28.69 18.20 -15.90
CA THR A 234 -28.07 19.42 -15.36
C THR A 234 -26.88 19.08 -14.46
N PHE A 235 -26.23 17.94 -14.70
CA PHE A 235 -25.15 17.44 -13.86
C PHE A 235 -23.88 18.28 -14.03
N ASP A 236 -23.48 18.99 -12.99
CA ASP A 236 -22.34 19.90 -12.95
C ASP A 236 -21.12 19.34 -12.22
N TRP A 237 -21.06 18.04 -12.02
CA TRP A 237 -19.96 17.34 -11.36
C TRP A 237 -18.90 16.87 -12.36
N LYS A 238 -17.67 16.79 -11.88
CA LYS A 238 -16.53 16.28 -12.64
C LYS A 238 -15.95 15.07 -11.92
N LEU A 239 -15.59 14.02 -12.68
CA LEU A 239 -14.75 12.93 -12.20
C LEU A 239 -13.28 13.27 -12.47
N ILE A 240 -12.45 13.23 -11.43
CA ILE A 240 -10.99 13.40 -11.54
C ILE A 240 -10.34 12.06 -11.24
N LEU A 241 -9.65 11.53 -12.25
CA LEU A 241 -8.81 10.34 -12.12
C LEU A 241 -7.35 10.78 -12.05
N MET A 242 -6.71 10.55 -10.91
CA MET A 242 -5.36 11.05 -10.66
C MET A 242 -4.43 9.93 -10.21
N GLY A 243 -3.19 9.94 -10.71
CA GLY A 243 -2.23 8.92 -10.27
C GLY A 243 -0.96 8.83 -11.10
N GLY A 244 -0.11 7.89 -10.71
CA GLY A 244 1.14 7.60 -11.40
C GLY A 244 0.94 6.71 -12.62
N SER A 245 1.76 6.93 -13.63
CA SER A 245 1.99 6.02 -14.77
C SER A 245 3.51 5.89 -14.96
N ARG A 246 3.98 4.67 -15.22
CA ARG A 246 5.42 4.36 -15.36
C ARG A 246 5.82 4.47 -16.80
N ASP A 247 5.41 5.12 -17.66
CA ASP A 247 5.82 5.22 -19.08
C ASP A 247 6.20 3.87 -19.74
N LEU A 248 5.50 2.81 -19.35
CA LEU A 248 5.61 1.49 -19.95
C LEU A 248 4.53 1.33 -21.02
N PRO A 249 4.77 0.55 -22.10
CA PRO A 249 3.79 0.38 -23.18
C PRO A 249 2.41 -0.08 -22.68
N GLN A 250 2.36 -1.02 -21.73
CA GLN A 250 1.10 -1.52 -21.18
C GLN A 250 0.34 -0.46 -20.34
N ASP A 251 1.06 0.36 -19.55
CA ASP A 251 0.47 1.43 -18.77
C ASP A 251 -0.08 2.52 -19.71
N ASN A 252 0.67 2.86 -20.76
CA ASN A 252 0.25 3.82 -21.77
C ASN A 252 -0.98 3.35 -22.54
N HIS A 253 -1.07 2.06 -22.92
CA HIS A 253 -2.26 1.47 -23.55
C HIS A 253 -3.47 1.51 -22.62
N TYR A 254 -3.29 1.21 -21.33
CA TYR A 254 -4.40 1.26 -20.37
C TYR A 254 -4.89 2.70 -20.18
N LEU A 255 -3.99 3.66 -20.02
CA LEU A 255 -4.34 5.08 -19.91
C LEU A 255 -5.09 5.58 -21.16
N GLN A 256 -4.60 5.26 -22.36
CA GLN A 256 -5.28 5.59 -23.62
C GLN A 256 -6.68 4.96 -23.72
N HIS A 257 -6.82 3.72 -23.29
CA HIS A 257 -8.12 3.06 -23.22
C HIS A 257 -9.09 3.80 -22.28
N LEU A 258 -8.64 4.17 -21.08
CA LEU A 258 -9.45 4.95 -20.13
C LEU A 258 -9.86 6.31 -20.70
N GLN A 259 -8.94 7.02 -21.36
CA GLN A 259 -9.21 8.31 -22.02
C GLN A 259 -10.24 8.16 -23.15
N HIS A 260 -10.17 7.05 -23.90
CA HIS A 260 -11.17 6.74 -24.92
C HIS A 260 -12.55 6.50 -24.31
N LEU A 261 -12.64 5.72 -23.23
CA LEU A 261 -13.88 5.47 -22.50
C LEU A 261 -14.51 6.76 -21.94
N ALA A 262 -13.68 7.72 -21.52
CA ALA A 262 -14.11 8.97 -20.91
C ALA A 262 -14.60 10.02 -21.91
N LYS A 263 -14.38 9.80 -23.22
CA LYS A 263 -14.68 10.79 -24.27
C LYS A 263 -16.14 11.25 -24.26
N GLY A 264 -16.33 12.56 -24.23
CA GLY A 264 -17.67 13.20 -24.23
C GLY A 264 -18.29 13.37 -22.84
N PHE A 265 -17.55 13.05 -21.75
CA PHE A 265 -17.98 13.23 -20.38
C PHE A 265 -17.01 14.15 -19.61
N PRO A 266 -17.46 14.85 -18.55
CA PRO A 266 -16.61 15.73 -17.76
C PRO A 266 -15.67 14.91 -16.84
N ILE A 267 -14.72 14.22 -17.44
CA ILE A 267 -13.72 13.37 -16.78
C ILE A 267 -12.33 13.93 -17.08
N GLU A 268 -11.56 14.18 -16.04
CA GLU A 268 -10.20 14.73 -16.12
C GLU A 268 -9.18 13.70 -15.65
N PHE A 269 -8.06 13.59 -16.39
CA PHE A 269 -6.93 12.73 -16.04
C PHE A 269 -5.75 13.60 -15.61
N ILE A 270 -5.23 13.37 -14.41
CA ILE A 270 -4.03 14.03 -13.88
C ILE A 270 -2.97 12.95 -13.66
N VAL A 271 -2.02 12.88 -14.60
CA VAL A 271 -0.97 11.85 -14.62
C VAL A 271 0.30 12.38 -13.98
N ASN A 272 0.91 11.61 -13.10
CA ASN A 272 2.15 11.94 -12.39
C ASN A 272 2.12 13.32 -11.71
N PRO A 273 1.08 13.63 -10.89
CA PRO A 273 1.03 14.89 -10.16
C PRO A 273 2.18 14.98 -9.17
N ASP A 274 2.69 16.19 -8.94
CA ASP A 274 3.48 16.47 -7.76
C ASP A 274 2.61 16.44 -6.47
N PHE A 275 3.26 16.50 -5.32
CA PHE A 275 2.56 16.41 -4.03
C PHE A 275 1.62 17.60 -3.79
N ASP A 276 2.01 18.80 -4.22
CA ASP A 276 1.19 20.01 -4.03
C ASP A 276 -0.08 19.95 -4.88
N LYS A 277 0.03 19.51 -6.13
CA LYS A 277 -1.14 19.29 -6.99
C LYS A 277 -2.05 18.20 -6.45
N LEU A 278 -1.47 17.09 -5.95
CA LEU A 278 -2.21 16.01 -5.32
C LEU A 278 -3.05 16.55 -4.14
N LYS A 279 -2.41 17.24 -3.22
CA LYS A 279 -3.01 17.84 -2.03
C LYS A 279 -4.10 18.86 -2.39
N HIS A 280 -3.83 19.72 -3.38
CA HIS A 280 -4.79 20.72 -3.85
C HIS A 280 -6.08 20.08 -4.39
N ILE A 281 -5.99 18.99 -5.18
CA ILE A 281 -7.17 18.32 -5.72
C ILE A 281 -7.95 17.59 -4.61
N TYR A 282 -7.26 16.96 -3.65
CA TYR A 282 -7.94 16.42 -2.47
C TYR A 282 -8.72 17.52 -1.73
N SER A 283 -8.10 18.68 -1.50
CA SER A 283 -8.74 19.78 -0.77
C SER A 283 -10.00 20.29 -1.45
N GLN A 284 -10.05 20.28 -2.77
CA GLN A 284 -11.20 20.79 -3.56
C GLN A 284 -12.31 19.75 -3.78
N SER A 285 -12.03 18.46 -3.62
CA SER A 285 -12.99 17.41 -3.92
C SER A 285 -13.97 17.16 -2.77
N LYS A 286 -15.17 16.68 -3.07
CA LYS A 286 -16.24 16.37 -2.08
C LYS A 286 -16.40 14.87 -1.85
N ILE A 287 -16.24 14.07 -2.88
CA ILE A 287 -16.49 12.63 -2.86
C ILE A 287 -15.23 11.93 -3.36
N TYR A 288 -14.93 10.79 -2.78
CA TYR A 288 -13.84 9.92 -3.20
C TYR A 288 -14.37 8.56 -3.62
N TRP A 289 -14.06 8.11 -4.84
CA TRP A 289 -14.45 6.81 -5.35
C TRP A 289 -13.27 5.85 -5.42
N HIS A 290 -13.49 4.59 -5.02
CA HIS A 290 -12.46 3.55 -5.08
C HIS A 290 -13.06 2.20 -5.48
N ALA A 291 -12.44 1.53 -6.49
CA ALA A 291 -12.95 0.31 -7.11
C ALA A 291 -11.97 -0.87 -7.10
N ALA A 292 -10.78 -0.77 -6.48
CA ALA A 292 -9.83 -1.89 -6.47
C ALA A 292 -10.43 -3.13 -5.80
N GLY A 293 -10.39 -4.27 -6.50
CA GLY A 293 -11.03 -5.51 -6.06
C GLY A 293 -12.45 -5.73 -6.61
N PHE A 294 -13.03 -4.77 -7.35
CA PHE A 294 -14.32 -4.98 -8.00
C PHE A 294 -14.26 -6.18 -8.97
N GLY A 295 -15.23 -7.09 -8.85
CA GLY A 295 -15.29 -8.32 -9.65
C GLY A 295 -14.31 -9.42 -9.22
N VAL A 296 -13.53 -9.22 -8.15
CA VAL A 296 -12.57 -10.21 -7.62
C VAL A 296 -13.23 -11.06 -6.53
N ASP A 297 -13.00 -12.37 -6.56
CA ASP A 297 -13.23 -13.22 -5.40
C ASP A 297 -12.03 -13.08 -4.43
N GLU A 298 -12.22 -12.36 -3.33
CA GLU A 298 -11.15 -12.05 -2.37
C GLU A 298 -10.66 -13.25 -1.57
N PHE A 299 -11.41 -14.36 -1.57
CA PHE A 299 -10.99 -15.60 -0.90
C PHE A 299 -10.06 -16.44 -1.78
N ILE A 300 -10.19 -16.30 -3.12
CA ILE A 300 -9.37 -17.02 -4.10
C ILE A 300 -8.16 -16.16 -4.50
N HIS A 301 -8.40 -14.86 -4.70
CA HIS A 301 -7.42 -13.89 -5.18
C HIS A 301 -7.31 -12.67 -4.26
N PRO A 302 -6.92 -12.86 -2.98
CA PRO A 302 -6.82 -11.75 -2.03
C PRO A 302 -5.78 -10.72 -2.46
N GLU A 303 -4.75 -11.12 -3.19
CA GLU A 303 -3.69 -10.25 -3.72
C GLU A 303 -4.19 -9.22 -4.74
N GLN A 304 -5.36 -9.44 -5.34
CA GLN A 304 -5.96 -8.56 -6.35
C GLN A 304 -6.92 -7.52 -5.76
N THR A 305 -7.08 -7.48 -4.44
CA THR A 305 -7.92 -6.49 -3.76
C THR A 305 -7.08 -5.36 -3.17
N GLU A 306 -7.73 -4.33 -2.63
CA GLU A 306 -7.04 -3.32 -1.83
C GLU A 306 -6.71 -3.89 -0.45
N HIS A 307 -5.42 -3.94 -0.10
CA HIS A 307 -5.01 -4.56 1.16
C HIS A 307 -5.24 -3.64 2.37
N PHE A 308 -5.23 -2.32 2.16
CA PHE A 308 -5.58 -1.31 3.16
C PHE A 308 -6.34 -0.15 2.52
N GLY A 309 -5.67 0.73 1.74
CA GLY A 309 -6.28 1.88 1.10
C GLY A 309 -5.82 3.22 1.68
N MET A 310 -4.51 3.49 1.66
CA MET A 310 -3.94 4.77 2.14
C MET A 310 -4.60 5.98 1.50
N THR A 311 -4.88 5.94 0.19
CA THR A 311 -5.52 7.03 -0.55
C THR A 311 -6.97 7.29 -0.11
N VAL A 312 -7.64 6.27 0.43
CA VAL A 312 -8.97 6.44 1.04
C VAL A 312 -8.86 7.23 2.35
N VAL A 313 -7.87 6.90 3.19
CA VAL A 313 -7.62 7.63 4.44
C VAL A 313 -7.19 9.08 4.16
N GLU A 314 -6.36 9.32 3.14
CA GLU A 314 -5.97 10.66 2.69
C GLU A 314 -7.21 11.47 2.23
N ALA A 315 -8.15 10.82 1.53
CA ALA A 315 -9.42 11.44 1.13
C ALA A 315 -10.29 11.77 2.35
N MET A 316 -10.41 10.85 3.30
CA MET A 316 -11.16 11.07 4.55
C MET A 316 -10.59 12.26 5.33
N ASP A 317 -9.29 12.34 5.49
CA ASP A 317 -8.63 13.45 6.18
C ASP A 317 -8.85 14.79 5.48
N SER A 318 -8.90 14.79 4.15
CA SER A 318 -9.26 15.96 3.34
C SER A 318 -10.75 16.32 3.42
N GLY A 319 -11.56 15.61 4.19
CA GLY A 319 -13.00 15.83 4.29
C GLY A 319 -13.78 15.47 3.02
N LEU A 320 -13.37 14.41 2.32
CA LEU A 320 -14.15 13.78 1.27
C LEU A 320 -14.99 12.64 1.86
N VAL A 321 -16.16 12.40 1.28
CA VAL A 321 -16.93 11.20 1.60
C VAL A 321 -16.43 10.04 0.76
N PRO A 322 -15.80 9.00 1.37
CA PRO A 322 -15.34 7.84 0.65
C PRO A 322 -16.51 6.92 0.26
N MET A 323 -16.53 6.50 -0.98
CA MET A 323 -17.43 5.48 -1.52
C MET A 323 -16.57 4.39 -2.14
N VAL A 324 -16.44 3.27 -1.44
CA VAL A 324 -15.46 2.24 -1.75
C VAL A 324 -16.11 0.88 -1.98
N VAL A 325 -15.52 0.07 -2.86
CA VAL A 325 -16.01 -1.30 -3.04
C VAL A 325 -15.86 -2.10 -1.74
N ALA A 326 -16.89 -2.88 -1.38
CA ALA A 326 -16.92 -3.69 -0.15
C ALA A 326 -16.00 -4.92 -0.25
N LYS A 327 -14.67 -4.71 -0.41
CA LYS A 327 -13.65 -5.73 -0.61
C LYS A 327 -12.35 -5.38 0.12
N GLY A 328 -11.62 -6.43 0.51
CA GLY A 328 -10.29 -6.28 1.09
C GLY A 328 -10.27 -5.46 2.38
N GLY A 329 -9.20 -4.69 2.59
CA GLY A 329 -9.00 -3.82 3.75
C GLY A 329 -9.89 -2.57 3.75
N LEU A 330 -10.60 -2.26 2.67
CA LEU A 330 -11.45 -1.07 2.59
C LEU A 330 -12.61 -1.10 3.59
N SER A 331 -13.16 -2.27 3.85
CA SER A 331 -14.23 -2.49 4.85
C SER A 331 -13.75 -2.29 6.30
N GLU A 332 -12.46 -2.11 6.53
CA GLU A 332 -11.90 -1.78 7.86
C GLU A 332 -11.79 -0.27 8.09
N ILE A 333 -11.79 0.51 7.00
CA ILE A 333 -11.67 1.96 7.02
C ILE A 333 -13.03 2.63 6.97
N VAL A 334 -13.92 2.10 6.11
CA VAL A 334 -15.22 2.71 5.84
C VAL A 334 -16.34 1.91 6.53
N THR A 335 -17.11 2.62 7.37
CA THR A 335 -18.33 2.12 7.99
C THR A 335 -19.54 2.72 7.25
N GLU A 336 -20.42 1.83 6.77
CA GLU A 336 -21.60 2.19 5.97
C GLU A 336 -22.44 3.28 6.62
N SER A 337 -22.68 4.38 5.89
CA SER A 337 -23.51 5.52 6.28
C SER A 337 -23.02 6.31 7.51
N GLU A 338 -21.88 5.94 8.11
CA GLU A 338 -21.28 6.64 9.24
C GLU A 338 -20.17 7.58 8.74
N ASN A 339 -19.09 7.04 8.18
CA ASN A 339 -17.96 7.80 7.69
C ASN A 339 -17.72 7.62 6.17
N GLY A 340 -18.65 6.99 5.46
CA GLY A 340 -18.60 6.75 4.02
C GLY A 340 -19.60 5.68 3.58
N PHE A 341 -19.41 5.16 2.39
CA PHE A 341 -20.30 4.14 1.82
C PHE A 341 -19.52 2.97 1.21
N LEU A 342 -20.04 1.77 1.45
CA LEU A 342 -19.58 0.54 0.81
C LEU A 342 -20.51 0.22 -0.35
N TRP A 343 -19.97 -0.30 -1.46
CA TRP A 343 -20.75 -0.71 -2.61
C TRP A 343 -20.25 -2.02 -3.21
N GLN A 344 -21.13 -2.78 -3.84
CA GLN A 344 -20.83 -4.07 -4.45
C GLN A 344 -21.10 -4.07 -5.97
N THR A 345 -22.00 -3.22 -6.44
CA THR A 345 -22.34 -3.08 -7.85
C THR A 345 -22.21 -1.63 -8.32
N ILE A 346 -22.01 -1.44 -9.63
CA ILE A 346 -21.96 -0.10 -10.23
C ILE A 346 -23.27 0.67 -9.95
N ASP A 347 -24.40 -0.01 -10.00
CA ASP A 347 -25.70 0.62 -9.78
C ASP A 347 -25.86 1.07 -8.31
N GLU A 348 -25.33 0.32 -7.34
CA GLU A 348 -25.26 0.77 -5.95
C GLU A 348 -24.39 2.01 -5.78
N LEU A 349 -23.20 2.06 -6.42
CA LEU A 349 -22.34 3.24 -6.39
C LEU A 349 -23.07 4.46 -6.94
N VAL A 350 -23.74 4.32 -8.08
CA VAL A 350 -24.52 5.40 -8.70
C VAL A 350 -25.67 5.85 -7.80
N ALA A 351 -26.48 4.91 -7.29
CA ALA A 351 -27.64 5.23 -6.44
C ALA A 351 -27.23 5.91 -5.14
N LYS A 352 -26.21 5.40 -4.44
CA LYS A 352 -25.67 6.00 -3.20
C LYS A 352 -25.08 7.39 -3.46
N THR A 353 -24.41 7.57 -4.61
CA THR A 353 -23.91 8.89 -5.01
C THR A 353 -25.07 9.85 -5.24
N GLN A 354 -26.08 9.48 -6.01
CA GLN A 354 -27.25 10.33 -6.28
C GLN A 354 -27.97 10.75 -4.99
N LEU A 355 -28.15 9.80 -4.06
CA LEU A 355 -28.74 10.08 -2.75
C LEU A 355 -27.94 11.16 -2.01
N LEU A 356 -26.60 10.98 -1.96
CA LEU A 356 -25.69 11.91 -1.26
C LEU A 356 -25.68 13.29 -1.92
N LEU A 357 -25.76 13.37 -3.25
CA LEU A 357 -25.86 14.64 -3.98
C LEU A 357 -27.16 15.39 -3.69
N GLY A 358 -28.26 14.65 -3.46
CA GLY A 358 -29.56 15.20 -3.09
C GLY A 358 -29.65 15.67 -1.63
N THR A 359 -28.68 15.32 -0.79
CA THR A 359 -28.67 15.61 0.66
C THR A 359 -27.38 16.31 1.11
N PRO A 360 -27.17 17.62 0.78
CA PRO A 360 -25.93 18.34 1.09
C PRO A 360 -25.55 18.34 2.58
N ASN A 361 -26.54 18.31 3.48
CA ASN A 361 -26.29 18.26 4.93
C ASN A 361 -25.70 16.91 5.35
N ASP A 362 -26.19 15.80 4.78
CA ASP A 362 -25.65 14.46 5.06
C ASP A 362 -24.24 14.34 4.48
N LEU A 363 -24.00 14.84 3.25
CA LEU A 363 -22.67 14.89 2.67
C LEU A 363 -21.69 15.60 3.61
N LYS A 364 -22.04 16.77 4.13
CA LYS A 364 -21.20 17.52 5.08
C LYS A 364 -20.98 16.76 6.39
N LYS A 365 -22.04 16.16 6.93
CA LYS A 365 -21.98 15.39 8.18
C LYS A 365 -21.07 14.20 8.04
N ILE A 366 -21.25 13.39 6.99
CA ILE A 366 -20.43 12.17 6.75
C ILE A 366 -18.98 12.55 6.46
N ALA A 367 -18.73 13.64 5.73
CA ALA A 367 -17.39 14.15 5.48
C ALA A 367 -16.64 14.50 6.78
N LEU A 368 -17.30 15.13 7.75
CA LEU A 368 -16.72 15.41 9.07
C LEU A 368 -16.43 14.11 9.86
N GLN A 369 -17.35 13.16 9.85
CA GLN A 369 -17.15 11.87 10.50
C GLN A 369 -16.01 11.07 9.82
N ALA A 370 -15.87 11.16 8.50
CA ALA A 370 -14.75 10.59 7.75
C ALA A 370 -13.42 11.19 8.23
N GLN A 371 -13.36 12.53 8.33
CA GLN A 371 -12.17 13.24 8.78
C GLN A 371 -11.78 12.87 10.23
N GLU A 372 -12.73 12.79 11.13
CA GLU A 372 -12.49 12.34 12.51
C GLU A 372 -11.99 10.89 12.54
N SER A 373 -12.61 10.01 11.76
CA SER A 373 -12.24 8.58 11.69
C SER A 373 -10.84 8.35 11.10
N SER A 374 -10.33 9.25 10.25
CA SER A 374 -9.01 9.13 9.65
C SER A 374 -7.88 9.21 10.68
N GLN A 375 -8.10 9.87 11.81
CA GLN A 375 -7.07 10.16 12.83
C GLN A 375 -6.48 8.90 13.46
N VAL A 376 -7.23 7.79 13.50
CA VAL A 376 -6.71 6.51 14.03
C VAL A 376 -5.61 5.89 13.17
N PHE A 377 -5.43 6.39 11.94
CA PHE A 377 -4.40 5.97 10.99
C PHE A 377 -3.24 6.97 10.89
N SER A 378 -3.19 7.94 11.80
CA SER A 378 -2.14 8.96 11.81
C SER A 378 -0.75 8.33 12.06
N LYS A 379 0.28 9.01 11.57
CA LYS A 379 1.68 8.63 11.82
C LYS A 379 1.98 8.55 13.32
N GLN A 380 1.37 9.38 14.13
CA GLN A 380 1.55 9.41 15.58
C GLN A 380 1.01 8.14 16.26
N VAL A 381 -0.19 7.67 15.84
CA VAL A 381 -0.77 6.42 16.31
C VAL A 381 0.07 5.22 15.85
N PHE A 382 0.55 5.26 14.60
CA PHE A 382 1.46 4.25 14.06
C PHE A 382 2.75 4.16 14.89
N GLU A 383 3.41 5.29 15.16
CA GLU A 383 4.63 5.36 15.95
C GLU A 383 4.44 4.76 17.34
N THR A 384 3.39 5.17 18.06
CA THR A 384 3.08 4.64 19.40
C THR A 384 2.93 3.11 19.36
N LYS A 385 2.13 2.58 18.44
CA LYS A 385 1.91 1.14 18.30
C LYS A 385 3.16 0.38 17.89
N LEU A 386 3.99 0.95 16.99
CA LEU A 386 5.26 0.34 16.58
C LEU A 386 6.22 0.23 17.76
N LEU A 387 6.37 1.29 18.54
CA LEU A 387 7.24 1.29 19.73
C LEU A 387 6.77 0.30 20.79
N ASP A 388 5.46 0.18 20.99
CA ASP A 388 4.89 -0.84 21.88
C ASP A 388 5.25 -2.27 21.42
N LEU A 389 5.22 -2.53 20.11
CA LEU A 389 5.62 -3.83 19.55
C LEU A 389 7.13 -4.07 19.70
N ILE A 390 7.94 -3.05 19.55
CA ILE A 390 9.41 -3.14 19.71
C ILE A 390 9.76 -3.41 21.18
N ASN A 391 9.05 -2.84 22.13
CA ASN A 391 9.34 -2.95 23.55
C ASN A 391 8.82 -4.24 24.21
N LYS A 392 7.84 -4.91 23.58
CA LYS A 392 7.40 -6.27 23.97
C LYS A 392 8.48 -7.31 23.72
#